data_96891e778632acb2882beb1c630ec1de
#
_entry.id   96891e778632acb2882beb1c630ec1de
#
_cell.length_a   1.000
_cell.length_b   1.000
_cell.length_c   1.000
_cell.angle_alpha   90.00
_cell.angle_beta   90.00
_cell.angle_gamma   90.00
#
_symmetry.space_group_name_H-M   'P 1'
#
loop_
_entity.id
_entity.type
_entity.pdbx_description
1 polymer ?
#
loop_
_entity_poly.entity_id
_entity_poly.type
_entity_poly.pdbx_seq_one_letter_code
_entity_poly.pdbx_strand_id
1 'polypeptide(L)'
;MEQLLGSHEQLSVDLSSETKILPLFNEYLRHGYYPFYRESRLSYDKAIQQVVSNIIDTDLPAVEKIEYVTATKLKRLFVLLSQMVPFTLNLTSLGQQIEAPRQAVLRMCHLLQQAGLLHLIYNKKNSLSQLGKPEKLYMENPNLLYAMSANAEIGTVRETFFVNQLKAAHSLSFSGTGDFFVDDTVTIEVGGRNKTFDQIKDIPNIYLAVDDIEIGTSHRVPLWMFGLLY
;
A
#
# COMPACT_ATOMS: atom_id res chain seq x y z
N MET A 1 -7.64 15.89 2.17
CA MET A 1 -8.25 15.37 0.92
C MET A 1 -8.99 16.44 0.14
N GLU A 2 -10.06 17.09 0.67
CA GLU A 2 -10.87 18.09 -0.08
C GLU A 2 -10.03 19.22 -0.70
N GLN A 3 -9.08 19.76 0.05
CA GLN A 3 -8.19 20.82 -0.45
C GLN A 3 -7.35 20.35 -1.65
N LEU A 4 -6.81 19.15 -1.60
CA LEU A 4 -6.06 18.58 -2.73
C LEU A 4 -6.96 18.43 -3.95
N LEU A 5 -8.13 17.80 -3.78
CA LEU A 5 -9.06 17.55 -4.89
C LEU A 5 -9.62 18.84 -5.50
N GLY A 6 -9.76 19.91 -4.71
CA GLY A 6 -10.24 21.22 -5.17
C GLY A 6 -9.19 22.09 -5.87
N SER A 7 -7.88 21.80 -5.68
CA SER A 7 -6.79 22.65 -6.18
C SER A 7 -5.74 21.91 -7.01
N HIS A 8 -5.89 20.61 -7.23
CA HIS A 8 -4.84 19.77 -7.85
C HIS A 8 -4.44 20.21 -9.27
N GLU A 9 -5.34 20.79 -10.05
CA GLU A 9 -5.03 21.27 -11.40
C GLU A 9 -3.97 22.36 -11.33
N GLN A 10 -4.23 23.44 -10.57
CA GLN A 10 -3.31 24.56 -10.44
C GLN A 10 -2.02 24.15 -9.73
N LEU A 11 -2.12 23.41 -8.62
CA LEU A 11 -0.95 22.95 -7.87
C LEU A 11 -0.03 22.07 -8.71
N SER A 12 -0.60 21.20 -9.53
CA SER A 12 0.21 20.33 -10.40
C SER A 12 0.96 21.12 -11.47
N VAL A 13 0.36 22.17 -12.05
CA VAL A 13 1.03 23.07 -12.99
C VAL A 13 2.18 23.80 -12.30
N ASP A 14 1.92 24.42 -11.15
CA ASP A 14 2.91 25.22 -10.43
C ASP A 14 4.13 24.36 -10.06
N LEU A 15 3.94 23.20 -9.46
CA LEU A 15 5.03 22.32 -9.04
C LEU A 15 5.78 21.69 -10.22
N SER A 16 5.10 21.31 -11.29
CA SER A 16 5.73 20.75 -12.49
C SER A 16 6.53 21.79 -13.28
N SER A 17 6.21 23.08 -13.15
CA SER A 17 6.99 24.16 -13.76
C SER A 17 8.37 24.34 -13.13
N GLU A 18 8.51 24.02 -11.85
CA GLU A 18 9.74 24.19 -11.08
C GLU A 18 10.64 22.94 -11.09
N THR A 19 10.04 21.76 -11.26
CA THR A 19 10.73 20.49 -11.04
C THR A 19 10.22 19.38 -11.96
N LYS A 20 11.14 18.51 -12.40
CA LYS A 20 10.79 17.28 -13.11
C LYS A 20 10.22 16.25 -12.12
N ILE A 21 8.92 16.29 -11.92
CA ILE A 21 8.23 15.50 -10.88
C ILE A 21 8.32 13.99 -11.11
N LEU A 22 8.02 13.49 -12.31
CA LEU A 22 7.93 12.04 -12.56
C LEU A 22 9.24 11.30 -12.30
N PRO A 23 10.43 11.78 -12.71
CA PRO A 23 11.68 11.13 -12.34
C PRO A 23 11.92 11.06 -10.84
N LEU A 24 11.60 12.14 -10.10
CA LEU A 24 11.73 12.17 -8.64
C LEU A 24 10.73 11.23 -7.98
N PHE A 25 9.49 11.22 -8.44
CA PHE A 25 8.46 10.31 -7.93
C PHE A 25 8.85 8.84 -8.15
N ASN A 26 9.35 8.48 -9.33
CA ASN A 26 9.82 7.14 -9.62
C ASN A 26 11.00 6.72 -8.73
N GLU A 27 11.94 7.64 -8.46
CA GLU A 27 13.04 7.39 -7.52
C GLU A 27 12.51 7.23 -6.09
N TYR A 28 11.54 8.05 -5.66
CA TYR A 28 10.90 7.95 -4.36
C TYR A 28 10.19 6.60 -4.17
N LEU A 29 9.42 6.15 -5.17
CA LEU A 29 8.74 4.85 -5.11
C LEU A 29 9.73 3.69 -4.89
N ARG A 30 10.96 3.81 -5.38
CA ARG A 30 11.99 2.77 -5.23
C ARG A 30 12.84 2.92 -3.98
N HIS A 31 13.12 4.14 -3.55
CA HIS A 31 14.20 4.41 -2.58
C HIS A 31 13.87 5.50 -1.55
N GLY A 32 12.69 6.09 -1.59
CA GLY A 32 12.38 7.31 -0.84
C GLY A 32 11.98 7.12 0.62
N TYR A 33 11.66 5.91 1.07
CA TYR A 33 11.07 5.69 2.40
C TYR A 33 12.10 5.53 3.52
N TYR A 34 13.28 4.99 3.24
CA TYR A 34 14.26 4.67 4.27
C TYR A 34 15.53 5.49 4.09
N PRO A 35 15.95 6.30 5.10
CA PRO A 35 17.07 7.23 4.97
C PRO A 35 18.43 6.54 4.76
N PHE A 36 18.59 5.29 5.12
CA PHE A 36 19.83 4.52 4.90
C PHE A 36 20.13 4.23 3.42
N TYR A 37 19.22 4.55 2.50
CA TYR A 37 19.52 4.59 1.06
C TYR A 37 20.70 5.52 0.73
N ARG A 38 20.85 6.61 1.50
CA ARG A 38 21.96 7.56 1.34
C ARG A 38 23.31 6.96 1.74
N GLU A 39 23.31 5.95 2.59
CA GLU A 39 24.54 5.30 3.06
C GLU A 39 25.06 4.31 2.01
N SER A 40 24.19 3.51 1.41
CA SER A 40 24.56 2.54 0.37
C SER A 40 23.39 2.15 -0.53
N ARG A 41 23.43 2.62 -1.77
CA ARG A 41 22.45 2.23 -2.79
C ARG A 41 22.51 0.74 -3.15
N LEU A 42 23.72 0.16 -3.18
CA LEU A 42 23.94 -1.24 -3.59
C LEU A 42 23.42 -2.25 -2.56
N SER A 43 23.38 -1.89 -1.28
CA SER A 43 22.91 -2.77 -0.21
C SER A 43 21.51 -2.43 0.29
N TYR A 44 20.82 -1.47 -0.33
CA TYR A 44 19.55 -0.94 0.14
C TYR A 44 18.48 -2.02 0.34
N ASP A 45 18.21 -2.83 -0.68
CA ASP A 45 17.22 -3.91 -0.59
C ASP A 45 17.57 -4.95 0.47
N LYS A 46 18.87 -5.29 0.58
CA LYS A 46 19.36 -6.19 1.64
C LYS A 46 19.18 -5.60 3.03
N ALA A 47 19.40 -4.29 3.18
CA ALA A 47 19.16 -3.62 4.46
C ALA A 47 17.68 -3.65 4.85
N ILE A 48 16.76 -3.43 3.90
CA ILE A 48 15.31 -3.58 4.13
C ILE A 48 14.98 -5.01 4.54
N GLN A 49 15.48 -6.02 3.83
CA GLN A 49 15.28 -7.43 4.16
C GLN A 49 15.78 -7.78 5.56
N GLN A 50 16.93 -7.20 5.97
CA GLN A 50 17.46 -7.38 7.32
C GLN A 50 16.57 -6.73 8.39
N VAL A 51 16.04 -5.52 8.13
CA VAL A 51 15.09 -4.86 9.02
C VAL A 51 13.84 -5.73 9.20
N VAL A 52 13.26 -6.25 8.12
CA VAL A 52 12.12 -7.19 8.20
C VAL A 52 12.45 -8.42 9.03
N SER A 53 13.63 -9.00 8.82
CA SER A 53 14.07 -10.17 9.60
C SER A 53 14.19 -9.83 11.09
N ASN A 54 14.77 -8.68 11.44
CA ASN A 54 14.90 -8.26 12.83
C ASN A 54 13.53 -8.03 13.49
N ILE A 55 12.60 -7.38 12.78
CA ILE A 55 11.22 -7.18 13.28
C ILE A 55 10.57 -8.53 13.59
N ILE A 56 10.64 -9.51 12.69
CA ILE A 56 9.95 -10.79 12.86
C ILE A 56 10.65 -11.71 13.86
N ASP A 57 11.99 -11.72 13.90
CA ASP A 57 12.76 -12.65 14.73
C ASP A 57 13.01 -12.11 16.15
N THR A 58 13.03 -10.79 16.32
CA THR A 58 13.46 -10.16 17.58
C THR A 58 12.35 -9.31 18.19
N ASP A 59 11.82 -8.33 17.44
CA ASP A 59 10.91 -7.33 18.00
C ASP A 59 9.53 -7.92 18.30
N LEU A 60 8.92 -8.62 17.34
CA LEU A 60 7.62 -9.27 17.53
C LEU A 60 7.63 -10.31 18.66
N PRO A 61 8.59 -11.23 18.75
CA PRO A 61 8.68 -12.18 19.87
C PRO A 61 8.85 -11.52 21.23
N ALA A 62 9.56 -10.40 21.30
CA ALA A 62 9.78 -9.67 22.54
C ALA A 62 8.47 -9.05 23.10
N VAL A 63 7.58 -8.59 22.20
CA VAL A 63 6.31 -7.93 22.58
C VAL A 63 5.18 -8.94 22.77
N GLU A 64 5.03 -9.89 21.86
CA GLU A 64 3.85 -10.79 21.76
C GLU A 64 4.10 -12.21 22.27
N LYS A 65 5.27 -12.53 22.82
CA LYS A 65 5.67 -13.88 23.26
C LYS A 65 5.46 -14.93 22.18
N ILE A 66 5.92 -14.64 20.96
CA ILE A 66 5.77 -15.51 19.80
C ILE A 66 6.80 -16.64 19.89
N GLU A 67 6.35 -17.88 19.72
CA GLU A 67 7.26 -19.04 19.65
C GLU A 67 8.02 -19.04 18.30
N TYR A 68 9.22 -19.61 18.31
CA TYR A 68 10.10 -19.71 17.14
C TYR A 68 9.40 -20.30 15.88
N VAL A 69 8.59 -21.34 16.07
CA VAL A 69 7.81 -21.96 14.98
C VAL A 69 6.85 -20.95 14.35
N THR A 70 6.21 -20.11 15.18
CA THR A 70 5.29 -19.08 14.68
C THR A 70 6.05 -17.96 13.95
N ALA A 71 7.22 -17.54 14.44
CA ALA A 71 8.06 -16.56 13.77
C ALA A 71 8.51 -17.06 12.37
N THR A 72 8.88 -18.33 12.26
CA THR A 72 9.21 -18.95 10.96
C THR A 72 8.01 -18.92 10.00
N LYS A 73 6.81 -19.23 10.47
CA LYS A 73 5.57 -19.16 9.68
C LYS A 73 5.21 -17.73 9.29
N LEU A 74 5.43 -16.74 10.18
CA LEU A 74 5.27 -15.31 9.88
C LEU A 74 6.19 -14.86 8.73
N LYS A 75 7.46 -15.24 8.76
CA LYS A 75 8.39 -14.95 7.65
C LYS A 75 7.90 -15.55 6.34
N ARG A 76 7.55 -16.83 6.36
CA ARG A 76 7.05 -17.52 5.17
C ARG A 76 5.78 -16.86 4.62
N LEU A 77 4.84 -16.50 5.51
CA LEU A 77 3.63 -15.76 5.14
C LEU A 77 3.98 -14.42 4.51
N PHE A 78 4.87 -13.63 5.12
CA PHE A 78 5.25 -12.32 4.63
C PHE A 78 5.88 -12.38 3.22
N VAL A 79 6.78 -13.34 2.99
CA VAL A 79 7.36 -13.56 1.65
C VAL A 79 6.29 -13.97 0.63
N LEU A 80 5.36 -14.85 0.99
CA LEU A 80 4.26 -15.22 0.11
C LEU A 80 3.39 -14.01 -0.26
N LEU A 81 3.04 -13.18 0.73
CA LEU A 81 2.22 -12.00 0.51
C LEU A 81 2.92 -10.96 -0.38
N SER A 82 4.25 -10.80 -0.25
CA SER A 82 5.01 -9.86 -1.08
C SER A 82 5.08 -10.26 -2.57
N GLN A 83 4.89 -11.53 -2.88
CA GLN A 83 4.90 -12.07 -4.24
C GLN A 83 3.52 -12.13 -4.89
N MET A 84 2.46 -11.85 -4.11
CA MET A 84 1.09 -11.88 -4.61
C MET A 84 0.72 -10.52 -5.21
N VAL A 85 0.15 -10.55 -6.42
CA VAL A 85 -0.47 -9.36 -7.07
C VAL A 85 -1.69 -8.91 -6.25
N PRO A 86 -2.19 -7.65 -6.32
CA PRO A 86 -3.34 -7.16 -5.56
C PRO A 86 -4.47 -8.17 -5.56
N PHE A 87 -4.83 -8.67 -4.39
CA PHE A 87 -5.33 -10.03 -4.26
C PHE A 87 -6.51 -10.08 -3.30
N THR A 88 -7.56 -10.74 -3.72
CA THR A 88 -8.60 -11.19 -2.79
C THR A 88 -7.99 -12.23 -1.84
N LEU A 89 -7.78 -11.85 -0.60
CA LEU A 89 -7.08 -12.64 0.40
C LEU A 89 -7.73 -14.02 0.61
N ASN A 90 -7.07 -15.08 0.16
CA ASN A 90 -7.51 -16.45 0.40
C ASN A 90 -6.78 -17.06 1.60
N LEU A 91 -7.31 -16.79 2.80
CA LEU A 91 -6.71 -17.27 4.06
C LEU A 91 -6.56 -18.79 4.13
N THR A 92 -7.43 -19.55 3.46
CA THR A 92 -7.38 -21.03 3.44
C THR A 92 -6.19 -21.52 2.62
N SER A 93 -6.02 -20.97 1.41
CA SER A 93 -4.87 -21.30 0.54
C SER A 93 -3.55 -20.91 1.19
N LEU A 94 -3.47 -19.71 1.79
CA LEU A 94 -2.28 -19.29 2.55
C LEU A 94 -2.00 -20.22 3.72
N GLY A 95 -3.04 -20.62 4.45
CA GLY A 95 -2.91 -21.56 5.56
C GLY A 95 -2.34 -22.91 5.14
N GLN A 96 -2.76 -23.43 4.00
CA GLN A 96 -2.19 -24.68 3.43
C GLN A 96 -0.69 -24.50 3.12
N GLN A 97 -0.27 -23.37 2.56
CA GLN A 97 1.12 -23.12 2.18
C GLN A 97 2.06 -22.95 3.38
N ILE A 98 1.57 -22.43 4.50
CA ILE A 98 2.38 -22.22 5.72
C ILE A 98 2.05 -23.24 6.84
N GLU A 99 1.22 -24.25 6.54
CA GLU A 99 0.79 -25.27 7.50
C GLU A 99 0.18 -24.67 8.78
N ALA A 100 -0.78 -23.74 8.58
CA ALA A 100 -1.45 -23.03 9.67
C ALA A 100 -2.97 -22.97 9.44
N PRO A 101 -3.80 -23.07 10.49
CA PRO A 101 -5.24 -22.87 10.35
C PRO A 101 -5.57 -21.44 9.95
N ARG A 102 -6.69 -21.25 9.22
CA ARG A 102 -7.17 -19.96 8.72
C ARG A 102 -7.14 -18.84 9.77
N GLN A 103 -7.55 -19.14 11.00
CA GLN A 103 -7.56 -18.16 12.11
C GLN A 103 -6.14 -17.72 12.51
N ALA A 104 -5.17 -18.63 12.48
CA ALA A 104 -3.78 -18.31 12.74
C ALA A 104 -3.20 -17.40 11.64
N VAL A 105 -3.53 -17.66 10.35
CA VAL A 105 -3.13 -16.79 9.23
C VAL A 105 -3.67 -15.38 9.43
N LEU A 106 -4.94 -15.23 9.78
CA LEU A 106 -5.54 -13.92 10.02
C LEU A 106 -4.84 -13.20 11.19
N ARG A 107 -4.59 -13.89 12.30
CA ARG A 107 -3.83 -13.33 13.43
C ARG A 107 -2.41 -12.92 12.99
N MET A 108 -1.73 -13.71 12.19
CA MET A 108 -0.40 -13.37 11.64
C MET A 108 -0.44 -12.13 10.76
N CYS A 109 -1.48 -11.93 9.93
CA CYS A 109 -1.66 -10.70 9.16
C CYS A 109 -1.80 -9.48 10.08
N HIS A 110 -2.56 -9.59 11.17
CA HIS A 110 -2.69 -8.51 12.16
C HIS A 110 -1.36 -8.21 12.86
N LEU A 111 -0.61 -9.24 13.25
CA LEU A 111 0.73 -9.06 13.84
C LEU A 111 1.68 -8.32 12.88
N LEU A 112 1.69 -8.70 11.60
CA LEU A 112 2.48 -8.02 10.57
C LEU A 112 2.03 -6.57 10.35
N GLN A 113 0.71 -6.28 10.45
CA GLN A 113 0.21 -4.91 10.42
C GLN A 113 0.66 -4.11 11.65
N GLN A 114 0.55 -4.67 12.85
CA GLN A 114 1.02 -4.02 14.09
C GLN A 114 2.52 -3.75 14.07
N ALA A 115 3.28 -4.62 13.41
CA ALA A 115 4.71 -4.47 13.20
C ALA A 115 5.09 -3.45 12.10
N GLY A 116 4.12 -2.77 11.47
CA GLY A 116 4.38 -1.82 10.39
C GLY A 116 4.94 -2.46 9.12
N LEU A 117 4.54 -3.69 8.81
CA LEU A 117 4.97 -4.40 7.60
C LEU A 117 3.86 -4.52 6.55
N LEU A 118 2.60 -4.39 6.97
CA LEU A 118 1.41 -4.52 6.11
C LEU A 118 0.37 -3.45 6.41
N HIS A 119 -0.44 -3.15 5.40
CA HIS A 119 -1.73 -2.48 5.52
C HIS A 119 -2.87 -3.43 5.19
N LEU A 120 -3.86 -3.55 6.09
CA LEU A 120 -5.09 -4.31 5.86
C LEU A 120 -6.22 -3.34 5.57
N ILE A 121 -6.91 -3.55 4.45
CA ILE A 121 -8.05 -2.75 4.01
C ILE A 121 -9.32 -3.60 4.13
N TYR A 122 -10.32 -3.07 4.82
CA TYR A 122 -11.59 -3.74 5.09
C TYR A 122 -12.71 -3.16 4.24
N ASN A 123 -13.76 -3.95 4.02
CA ASN A 123 -14.98 -3.43 3.41
C ASN A 123 -15.66 -2.45 4.36
N LYS A 124 -16.22 -1.36 3.83
CA LYS A 124 -16.96 -0.34 4.61
C LYS A 124 -18.04 -0.96 5.51
N LYS A 125 -18.77 -1.96 5.01
CA LYS A 125 -19.83 -2.66 5.78
C LYS A 125 -19.29 -3.45 6.98
N ASN A 126 -18.02 -3.82 6.97
CA ASN A 126 -17.36 -4.61 8.00
C ASN A 126 -16.39 -3.79 8.87
N SER A 127 -16.32 -2.48 8.69
CA SER A 127 -15.38 -1.60 9.42
C SER A 127 -15.59 -1.59 10.93
N LEU A 128 -16.78 -1.94 11.42
CA LEU A 128 -17.09 -2.09 12.85
C LEU A 128 -16.51 -3.37 13.47
N SER A 129 -16.09 -4.35 12.67
CA SER A 129 -15.40 -5.55 13.15
C SER A 129 -13.99 -5.65 12.55
N GLN A 130 -13.02 -4.98 13.13
CA GLN A 130 -11.58 -5.17 12.84
C GLN A 130 -11.12 -6.64 13.01
N LEU A 131 -12.00 -7.51 13.48
CA LEU A 131 -11.83 -8.96 13.61
C LEU A 131 -12.25 -9.72 12.35
N GLY A 132 -12.79 -9.02 11.32
CA GLY A 132 -13.20 -9.60 10.06
C GLY A 132 -12.03 -9.92 9.13
N LYS A 133 -12.31 -10.64 8.05
CA LYS A 133 -11.35 -10.88 6.97
C LYS A 133 -11.13 -9.54 6.21
N PRO A 134 -9.87 -9.08 6.04
CA PRO A 134 -9.60 -7.94 5.15
C PRO A 134 -9.93 -8.27 3.69
N GLU A 135 -10.38 -7.29 2.95
CA GLU A 135 -10.67 -7.42 1.51
C GLU A 135 -9.40 -7.35 0.68
N LYS A 136 -8.55 -6.36 0.97
CA LYS A 136 -7.26 -6.16 0.31
C LYS A 136 -6.14 -6.07 1.34
N LEU A 137 -4.92 -6.37 0.91
CA LEU A 137 -3.71 -6.31 1.71
C LEU A 137 -2.59 -5.71 0.87
N TYR A 138 -1.81 -4.81 1.47
CA TYR A 138 -0.66 -4.15 0.85
C TYR A 138 0.56 -4.23 1.74
N MET A 139 1.77 -4.20 1.15
CA MET A 139 2.99 -3.94 1.89
C MET A 139 2.93 -2.55 2.53
N GLU A 140 3.69 -2.32 3.59
CA GLU A 140 3.73 -1.02 4.26
C GLU A 140 4.04 0.12 3.29
N ASN A 141 4.99 -0.07 2.39
CA ASN A 141 5.37 0.92 1.40
C ASN A 141 5.96 0.28 0.13
N PRO A 142 6.07 1.04 -0.98
CA PRO A 142 6.65 0.53 -2.23
C PRO A 142 8.09 0.02 -2.13
N ASN A 143 8.96 0.65 -1.32
CA ASN A 143 10.34 0.20 -1.18
C ASN A 143 10.41 -1.20 -0.56
N LEU A 144 9.55 -1.46 0.44
CA LEU A 144 9.42 -2.79 1.04
C LEU A 144 8.93 -3.82 0.00
N LEU A 145 7.94 -3.44 -0.82
CA LEU A 145 7.45 -4.29 -1.91
C LEU A 145 8.57 -4.64 -2.90
N TYR A 146 9.36 -3.65 -3.34
CA TYR A 146 10.47 -3.87 -4.27
C TYR A 146 11.59 -4.73 -3.65
N ALA A 147 11.93 -4.51 -2.39
CA ALA A 147 12.98 -5.27 -1.70
C ALA A 147 12.60 -6.74 -1.47
N MET A 148 11.29 -7.04 -1.36
CA MET A 148 10.79 -8.39 -1.07
C MET A 148 10.32 -9.14 -2.31
N SER A 149 10.01 -8.45 -3.41
CA SER A 149 9.50 -9.04 -4.66
C SER A 149 10.42 -8.74 -5.83
N ALA A 150 10.92 -9.79 -6.48
CA ALA A 150 11.75 -9.65 -7.68
C ALA A 150 10.99 -9.04 -8.88
N ASN A 151 9.67 -9.20 -8.92
CA ASN A 151 8.80 -8.75 -9.99
C ASN A 151 7.57 -8.01 -9.41
N ALA A 152 7.82 -6.86 -8.78
CA ALA A 152 6.73 -6.03 -8.24
C ALA A 152 5.85 -5.51 -9.38
N GLU A 153 4.58 -5.89 -9.37
CA GLU A 153 3.56 -5.44 -10.30
C GLU A 153 3.33 -3.94 -10.15
N ILE A 154 3.38 -3.16 -11.24
CA ILE A 154 3.29 -1.70 -11.18
C ILE A 154 1.92 -1.22 -10.64
N GLY A 155 0.84 -1.95 -10.87
CA GLY A 155 -0.47 -1.67 -10.29
C GLY A 155 -0.43 -1.77 -8.76
N THR A 156 0.19 -2.84 -8.24
CA THR A 156 0.40 -3.03 -6.80
C THR A 156 1.27 -1.94 -6.18
N VAL A 157 2.32 -1.51 -6.89
CA VAL A 157 3.19 -0.40 -6.43
C VAL A 157 2.39 0.89 -6.27
N ARG A 158 1.53 1.23 -7.25
CA ARG A 158 0.66 2.41 -7.22
C ARG A 158 -0.32 2.38 -6.04
N GLU A 159 -1.04 1.27 -5.89
CA GLU A 159 -1.99 1.10 -4.79
C GLU A 159 -1.29 1.09 -3.43
N THR A 160 -0.12 0.45 -3.32
CA THR A 160 0.70 0.44 -2.09
C THR A 160 1.14 1.85 -1.71
N PHE A 161 1.61 2.64 -2.68
CA PHE A 161 1.94 4.05 -2.44
C PHE A 161 0.73 4.82 -1.94
N PHE A 162 -0.39 4.73 -2.64
CA PHE A 162 -1.63 5.42 -2.28
C PHE A 162 -2.08 5.09 -0.85
N VAL A 163 -2.14 3.82 -0.50
CA VAL A 163 -2.52 3.37 0.84
C VAL A 163 -1.57 3.88 1.91
N ASN A 164 -0.26 3.76 1.67
CA ASN A 164 0.75 4.21 2.62
C ASN A 164 0.63 5.72 2.90
N GLN A 165 0.51 6.55 1.86
CA GLN A 165 0.46 8.01 2.03
C GLN A 165 -0.81 8.49 2.76
N LEU A 166 -1.95 7.84 2.51
CA LEU A 166 -3.21 8.31 3.08
C LEU A 166 -3.50 7.77 4.47
N LYS A 167 -3.06 6.55 4.77
CA LYS A 167 -3.50 5.84 5.98
C LYS A 167 -3.09 6.50 7.31
N ALA A 168 -2.11 7.39 7.28
CA ALA A 168 -1.68 8.14 8.46
C ALA A 168 -2.71 9.22 8.89
N ALA A 169 -3.41 9.84 7.93
CA ALA A 169 -4.30 10.97 8.18
C ALA A 169 -5.76 10.73 7.73
N HIS A 170 -6.03 9.67 6.96
CA HIS A 170 -7.31 9.38 6.34
C HIS A 170 -7.80 7.96 6.63
N SER A 171 -9.11 7.78 6.71
CA SER A 171 -9.73 6.46 6.78
C SER A 171 -9.82 5.85 5.38
N LEU A 172 -9.37 4.62 5.22
CA LEU A 172 -9.44 3.88 3.96
C LEU A 172 -10.26 2.61 4.12
N SER A 173 -11.21 2.40 3.22
CA SER A 173 -11.98 1.17 3.11
C SER A 173 -12.14 0.76 1.65
N PHE A 174 -12.51 -0.51 1.42
CA PHE A 174 -12.88 -1.02 0.11
C PHE A 174 -14.37 -0.76 -0.14
N SER A 175 -14.71 -0.16 -1.28
CA SER A 175 -16.10 0.23 -1.59
C SER A 175 -16.83 -0.80 -2.49
N GLY A 176 -16.11 -1.66 -3.18
CA GLY A 176 -16.66 -2.55 -4.21
C GLY A 176 -16.89 -1.89 -5.57
N THR A 177 -16.81 -0.57 -5.66
CA THR A 177 -17.03 0.24 -6.88
C THR A 177 -15.88 1.21 -7.10
N GLY A 178 -14.68 0.77 -7.06
CA GLY A 178 -13.44 1.51 -7.13
C GLY A 178 -12.43 0.83 -6.24
N ASP A 179 -11.20 1.34 -6.21
CA ASP A 179 -10.16 0.71 -5.38
C ASP A 179 -10.32 1.08 -3.91
N PHE A 180 -10.59 2.36 -3.62
CA PHE A 180 -10.63 2.87 -2.26
C PHE A 180 -11.79 3.83 -2.04
N PHE A 181 -12.35 3.79 -0.84
CA PHE A 181 -13.28 4.78 -0.31
C PHE A 181 -12.58 5.51 0.84
N VAL A 182 -12.41 6.81 0.69
CA VAL A 182 -11.61 7.66 1.57
C VAL A 182 -12.54 8.56 2.39
N ASP A 183 -12.33 8.59 3.72
CA ASP A 183 -13.08 9.40 4.69
C ASP A 183 -14.60 9.30 4.57
N ASP A 184 -15.07 8.15 4.09
CA ASP A 184 -16.49 7.91 3.82
C ASP A 184 -17.17 8.91 2.86
N THR A 185 -16.39 9.65 2.07
CA THR A 185 -16.88 10.75 1.21
C THR A 185 -16.46 10.64 -0.24
N VAL A 186 -15.26 10.13 -0.52
CA VAL A 186 -14.65 10.14 -1.86
C VAL A 186 -14.28 8.73 -2.29
N THR A 187 -14.66 8.34 -3.51
CA THR A 187 -14.18 7.11 -4.15
C THR A 187 -12.95 7.42 -5.00
N ILE A 188 -11.90 6.65 -4.82
CA ILE A 188 -10.67 6.77 -5.61
C ILE A 188 -10.41 5.45 -6.35
N GLU A 189 -10.13 5.58 -7.63
CA GLU A 189 -9.62 4.50 -8.48
C GLU A 189 -8.17 4.80 -8.82
N VAL A 190 -7.26 3.87 -8.56
CA VAL A 190 -5.82 4.04 -8.81
C VAL A 190 -5.45 3.38 -10.14
N GLY A 191 -4.66 4.06 -10.96
CA GLY A 191 -4.28 3.48 -12.24
C GLY A 191 -3.13 4.18 -12.96
N GLY A 192 -2.77 3.63 -14.11
CA GLY A 192 -1.79 4.23 -15.01
C GLY A 192 -2.41 5.27 -15.94
N ARG A 193 -1.56 5.91 -16.75
CA ARG A 193 -1.92 6.98 -17.69
C ARG A 193 -3.15 6.70 -18.55
N ASN A 194 -3.34 5.44 -18.96
CA ASN A 194 -4.43 5.04 -19.86
C ASN A 194 -5.71 4.61 -19.14
N LYS A 195 -5.78 4.74 -17.81
CA LYS A 195 -7.00 4.43 -17.06
C LYS A 195 -8.12 5.39 -17.46
N THR A 196 -9.30 4.86 -17.79
CA THR A 196 -10.45 5.62 -18.23
C THR A 196 -11.56 5.66 -17.18
N PHE A 197 -12.48 6.62 -17.32
CA PHE A 197 -13.65 6.80 -16.45
C PHE A 197 -14.83 5.87 -16.80
N ASP A 198 -14.79 5.13 -17.90
CA ASP A 198 -15.97 4.47 -18.47
C ASP A 198 -16.71 3.54 -17.49
N GLN A 199 -15.99 2.90 -16.59
CA GLN A 199 -16.56 1.97 -15.61
C GLN A 199 -17.11 2.64 -14.33
N ILE A 200 -16.79 3.92 -14.12
CA ILE A 200 -17.01 4.60 -12.83
C ILE A 200 -17.69 5.97 -12.99
N LYS A 201 -18.01 6.41 -14.20
CA LYS A 201 -18.55 7.75 -14.51
C LYS A 201 -19.85 8.10 -13.79
N ASP A 202 -20.64 7.08 -13.41
CA ASP A 202 -21.95 7.26 -12.77
C ASP A 202 -21.85 7.26 -11.23
N ILE A 203 -20.64 7.19 -10.67
CA ILE A 203 -20.42 7.20 -9.23
C ILE A 203 -20.16 8.64 -8.77
N PRO A 204 -20.95 9.18 -7.83
CA PRO A 204 -20.71 10.52 -7.31
C PRO A 204 -19.40 10.58 -6.52
N ASN A 205 -18.75 11.74 -6.55
CA ASN A 205 -17.50 12.00 -5.82
C ASN A 205 -16.37 11.00 -6.13
N ILE A 206 -16.22 10.63 -7.41
CA ILE A 206 -15.15 9.72 -7.82
C ILE A 206 -14.01 10.48 -8.51
N TYR A 207 -12.77 10.08 -8.20
CA TYR A 207 -11.56 10.58 -8.83
C TYR A 207 -10.65 9.43 -9.24
N LEU A 208 -9.82 9.66 -10.26
CA LEU A 208 -8.75 8.78 -10.68
C LEU A 208 -7.42 9.30 -10.12
N ALA A 209 -6.74 8.50 -9.30
CA ALA A 209 -5.33 8.71 -8.95
C ALA A 209 -4.47 8.10 -10.06
N VAL A 210 -3.94 8.95 -10.94
CA VAL A 210 -3.32 8.53 -12.20
C VAL A 210 -1.80 8.67 -12.11
N ASP A 211 -1.11 7.57 -12.33
CA ASP A 211 0.35 7.55 -12.46
C ASP A 211 0.79 7.95 -13.87
N ASP A 212 2.06 8.37 -14.01
CA ASP A 212 2.68 8.77 -15.27
C ASP A 212 2.01 9.99 -15.93
N ILE A 213 1.43 10.88 -15.11
CA ILE A 213 1.01 12.23 -15.51
C ILE A 213 1.57 13.27 -14.53
N GLU A 214 2.02 14.40 -15.04
CA GLU A 214 2.50 15.52 -14.22
C GLU A 214 1.37 16.45 -13.82
N ILE A 215 0.43 16.71 -14.71
CA ILE A 215 -0.63 17.71 -14.54
C ILE A 215 -1.99 17.01 -14.42
N GLY A 216 -2.76 17.44 -13.42
CA GLY A 216 -4.13 16.99 -13.18
C GLY A 216 -5.14 17.69 -14.09
N THR A 217 -6.27 17.04 -14.34
CA THR A 217 -7.38 17.59 -15.10
C THR A 217 -8.71 17.03 -14.61
N SER A 218 -9.66 17.89 -14.27
CA SER A 218 -11.01 17.50 -13.81
C SER A 218 -10.96 16.45 -12.69
N HIS A 219 -11.36 15.22 -12.92
CA HIS A 219 -11.35 14.14 -11.93
C HIS A 219 -10.07 13.26 -12.00
N ARG A 220 -9.05 13.65 -12.78
CA ARG A 220 -7.77 12.93 -12.90
C ARG A 220 -6.72 13.66 -12.09
N VAL A 221 -6.36 13.12 -10.95
CA VAL A 221 -5.37 13.65 -10.02
C VAL A 221 -4.06 12.89 -10.22
N PRO A 222 -2.91 13.56 -10.44
CA PRO A 222 -1.63 12.88 -10.51
C PRO A 222 -1.37 12.07 -9.22
N LEU A 223 -0.98 10.80 -9.36
CA LEU A 223 -0.75 9.91 -8.22
C LEU A 223 0.29 10.49 -7.25
N TRP A 224 1.35 11.11 -7.75
CA TRP A 224 2.40 11.71 -6.92
C TRP A 224 1.89 12.78 -5.94
N MET A 225 0.79 13.47 -6.27
CA MET A 225 0.23 14.53 -5.41
C MET A 225 -0.34 13.99 -4.09
N PHE A 226 -0.76 12.74 -4.05
CA PHE A 226 -1.20 12.10 -2.81
C PHE A 226 -0.08 11.96 -1.78
N GLY A 227 1.18 12.01 -2.22
CA GLY A 227 2.35 12.11 -1.36
C GLY A 227 2.50 13.42 -0.60
N LEU A 228 1.63 14.41 -0.82
CA LEU A 228 1.59 15.69 -0.11
C LEU A 228 0.57 15.72 1.03
N LEU A 229 -0.12 14.60 1.31
CA LEU A 229 -1.23 14.52 2.27
C LEU A 229 -0.84 13.95 3.65
N TYR A 230 0.41 13.97 4.04
CA TYR A 230 0.89 13.48 5.33
C TYR A 230 1.02 14.59 6.39
#